data_449c9dc72fbd82897a9778ef9fe13346
#
_entry.id   449c9dc72fbd82897a9778ef9fe13346
#
_cell.length_a   1.000
_cell.length_b   1.000
_cell.length_c   1.000
_cell.angle_alpha   90.00
_cell.angle_beta   90.00
_cell.angle_gamma   90.00
#
_symmetry.space_group_name_H-M   'P 1'
#
loop_
_entity.id
_entity.type
_entity.pdbx_description
1 polymer ?
#
loop_
_entity_poly.entity_id
_entity_poly.type
_entity_poly.pdbx_seq_one_letter_code
_entity_poly.pdbx_strand_id
1 'polypeptide(L)'
;MSRTTTLESPQTVERTKTQQLADFVVDTSYESLPAEVIDVTKLLILDSLICGIGAGRVERTRMLHRVLERLGGSPDASVFGLDRRVPSVWAAAANAEIMNFLDADDTFYNATHFAVFNVAAAIAEAQRVGATGREVIRAVALGYDINSRLELANRKIEVREGKLHWSSIQGMGYAAFGTAASAGVIAGFDREKMRNTFGLTAWGAPTPTAAGMHTRTAFNTFKCANNAAAAHAGMLSALLADEGYVGDQDVLDASPGFLEAQGAVATDRDLMMEGLGEKWWILEAAVKYYPSCRYTHGPIDAIRELMQREKLAPEEIERIEVRINPMAYGMKIFGAPLDQIPRDHRGALSSEFNIPYVLALAALGRTPGPGWHTRENLDDPKVRALAARVHLALDPQLADEAVRAVRDTRIGRFPKTRRSLTIRAKGRDHVFEGDYASGDPWSPETKPSWDRVRQKLHEFCDGILPEHSRNELADRIQGLDTVRNVSKELPL
;
A
#
# COMPACT_ATOMS: atom_id res chain seq x y z
N MET A 1 22.36 40.40 -53.95
CA MET A 1 21.71 39.14 -53.65
C MET A 1 21.35 39.15 -52.17
N SER A 2 20.10 39.46 -51.86
CA SER A 2 19.55 39.54 -50.51
C SER A 2 19.20 38.09 -50.06
N ARG A 3 19.83 37.61 -49.01
CA ARG A 3 19.43 36.35 -48.38
C ARG A 3 18.22 36.62 -47.48
N THR A 4 17.06 36.22 -47.88
CA THR A 4 15.85 36.18 -47.09
C THR A 4 16.00 35.01 -46.08
N THR A 5 16.27 35.35 -44.82
CA THR A 5 16.22 34.37 -43.73
C THR A 5 14.75 34.16 -43.38
N THR A 6 14.16 33.07 -43.82
CA THR A 6 12.86 32.63 -43.35
C THR A 6 13.03 32.27 -41.88
N LEU A 7 12.39 33.02 -41.00
CA LEU A 7 12.17 32.64 -39.61
C LEU A 7 11.25 31.41 -39.63
N GLU A 8 11.80 30.24 -39.33
CA GLU A 8 10.99 29.07 -39.03
C GLU A 8 10.07 29.42 -37.85
N SER A 9 8.78 29.18 -38.01
CA SER A 9 7.82 29.25 -36.92
C SER A 9 8.33 28.43 -35.74
N PRO A 10 8.20 28.88 -34.47
CA PRO A 10 8.63 28.10 -33.34
C PRO A 10 7.90 26.74 -33.37
N GLN A 11 8.65 25.68 -33.58
CA GLN A 11 8.14 24.32 -33.36
C GLN A 11 7.61 24.30 -31.92
N THR A 12 6.32 24.03 -31.76
CA THR A 12 5.77 23.69 -30.44
C THR A 12 6.51 22.46 -29.94
N VAL A 13 7.44 22.67 -29.01
CA VAL A 13 8.14 21.56 -28.35
C VAL A 13 7.07 20.74 -27.64
N GLU A 14 6.87 19.52 -28.11
CA GLU A 14 5.93 18.59 -27.47
C GLU A 14 6.36 18.35 -26.04
N ARG A 15 5.41 18.44 -25.07
CA ARG A 15 5.71 18.22 -23.66
C ARG A 15 6.09 16.76 -23.42
N THR A 16 7.11 16.53 -22.62
CA THR A 16 7.49 15.19 -22.16
C THR A 16 6.36 14.56 -21.31
N LYS A 17 6.34 13.23 -21.18
CA LYS A 17 5.37 12.53 -20.33
C LYS A 17 5.54 12.95 -18.87
N THR A 18 6.78 13.16 -18.43
CA THR A 18 7.09 13.71 -17.08
C THR A 18 6.39 15.04 -16.87
N GLN A 19 6.50 15.97 -17.83
CA GLN A 19 5.83 17.27 -17.77
C GLN A 19 4.31 17.16 -17.81
N GLN A 20 3.79 16.29 -18.67
CA GLN A 20 2.33 16.08 -18.77
C GLN A 20 1.73 15.53 -17.49
N LEU A 21 2.39 14.57 -16.82
CA LEU A 21 1.95 14.05 -15.54
C LEU A 21 2.01 15.11 -14.43
N ALA A 22 3.07 15.91 -14.37
CA ALA A 22 3.18 17.02 -13.41
C ALA A 22 2.10 18.09 -13.63
N ASP A 23 1.85 18.45 -14.89
CA ASP A 23 0.80 19.41 -15.25
C ASP A 23 -0.59 18.88 -14.88
N PHE A 24 -0.87 17.60 -15.13
CA PHE A 24 -2.12 16.95 -14.74
C PHE A 24 -2.36 17.07 -13.23
N VAL A 25 -1.35 16.87 -12.40
CA VAL A 25 -1.47 17.00 -10.94
C VAL A 25 -1.85 18.42 -10.54
N VAL A 26 -1.29 19.44 -11.20
CA VAL A 26 -1.57 20.85 -10.87
C VAL A 26 -2.95 21.28 -11.39
N ASP A 27 -3.27 20.89 -12.62
CA ASP A 27 -4.47 21.36 -13.33
C ASP A 27 -5.76 20.71 -12.84
N THR A 28 -5.68 19.53 -12.21
CA THR A 28 -6.85 18.81 -11.70
C THR A 28 -7.34 19.44 -10.41
N SER A 29 -8.52 20.04 -10.41
CA SER A 29 -9.16 20.61 -9.21
C SER A 29 -9.92 19.53 -8.40
N TYR A 30 -10.27 19.84 -7.15
CA TYR A 30 -11.14 18.98 -6.34
C TYR A 30 -12.50 18.74 -7.01
N GLU A 31 -13.08 19.80 -7.60
CA GLU A 31 -14.39 19.78 -8.24
C GLU A 31 -14.42 18.92 -9.51
N SER A 32 -13.28 18.68 -10.13
CA SER A 32 -13.15 17.79 -11.30
C SER A 32 -13.00 16.30 -10.95
N LEU A 33 -12.79 15.97 -9.68
CA LEU A 33 -12.71 14.59 -9.23
C LEU A 33 -14.10 13.92 -9.29
N PRO A 34 -14.22 12.71 -9.86
CA PRO A 34 -15.46 11.92 -9.78
C PRO A 34 -15.86 11.63 -8.33
N ALA A 35 -17.17 11.63 -8.05
CA ALA A 35 -17.68 11.37 -6.70
C ALA A 35 -17.20 10.03 -6.13
N GLU A 36 -17.10 8.99 -6.95
CA GLU A 36 -16.58 7.68 -6.54
C GLU A 36 -15.10 7.73 -6.16
N VAL A 37 -14.28 8.52 -6.87
CA VAL A 37 -12.86 8.75 -6.53
C VAL A 37 -12.75 9.46 -5.19
N ILE A 38 -13.57 10.48 -4.94
CA ILE A 38 -13.62 11.19 -3.65
C ILE A 38 -13.96 10.22 -2.52
N ASP A 39 -14.99 9.39 -2.70
CA ASP A 39 -15.44 8.44 -1.67
C ASP A 39 -14.38 7.37 -1.36
N VAL A 40 -13.81 6.74 -2.39
CA VAL A 40 -12.73 5.76 -2.21
C VAL A 40 -11.49 6.40 -1.57
N THR A 41 -11.14 7.63 -1.95
CA THR A 41 -10.02 8.36 -1.34
C THR A 41 -10.23 8.59 0.15
N LYS A 42 -11.41 9.06 0.56
CA LYS A 42 -11.75 9.23 1.99
C LYS A 42 -11.67 7.91 2.75
N LEU A 43 -12.16 6.83 2.15
CA LEU A 43 -12.11 5.50 2.73
C LEU A 43 -10.66 5.01 2.92
N LEU A 44 -9.78 5.20 1.94
CA LEU A 44 -8.36 4.86 2.03
C LEU A 44 -7.60 5.74 3.04
N ILE A 45 -7.97 7.01 3.18
CA ILE A 45 -7.44 7.88 4.23
C ILE A 45 -7.80 7.30 5.61
N LEU A 46 -9.07 6.97 5.85
CA LEU A 46 -9.48 6.34 7.12
C LEU A 46 -8.74 5.04 7.37
N ASP A 47 -8.65 4.18 6.35
CA ASP A 47 -7.95 2.89 6.44
C ASP A 47 -6.48 3.05 6.84
N SER A 48 -5.76 3.99 6.21
CA SER A 48 -4.36 4.32 6.53
C SER A 48 -4.20 4.84 7.97
N LEU A 49 -5.12 5.71 8.42
CA LEU A 49 -5.11 6.23 9.79
C LEU A 49 -5.35 5.12 10.83
N ILE A 50 -6.27 4.19 10.55
CA ILE A 50 -6.51 3.01 11.39
C ILE A 50 -5.23 2.19 11.56
N CYS A 51 -4.53 1.94 10.45
CA CYS A 51 -3.28 1.21 10.47
C CYS A 51 -2.20 1.93 11.29
N GLY A 52 -2.08 3.25 11.12
CA GLY A 52 -1.12 4.08 11.88
C GLY A 52 -1.41 4.11 13.38
N ILE A 53 -2.67 4.30 13.77
CA ILE A 53 -3.10 4.29 15.18
C ILE A 53 -2.86 2.91 15.79
N GLY A 54 -3.28 1.84 15.11
CA GLY A 54 -3.08 0.47 15.56
C GLY A 54 -1.60 0.11 15.74
N ALA A 55 -0.73 0.61 14.87
CA ALA A 55 0.70 0.38 14.93
C ALA A 55 1.48 1.35 15.83
N GLY A 56 0.85 2.42 16.31
CA GLY A 56 1.53 3.49 17.04
C GLY A 56 2.28 3.06 18.31
N ARG A 57 1.93 1.91 18.88
CA ARG A 57 2.53 1.39 20.12
C ARG A 57 3.35 0.10 19.95
N VAL A 58 3.55 -0.40 18.74
CA VAL A 58 4.38 -1.60 18.53
C VAL A 58 5.86 -1.29 18.72
N GLU A 59 6.69 -2.29 18.97
CA GLU A 59 8.12 -2.10 19.26
C GLU A 59 8.87 -1.40 18.12
N ARG A 60 8.54 -1.71 16.88
CA ARG A 60 9.15 -1.05 15.70
C ARG A 60 8.88 0.45 15.68
N THR A 61 7.68 0.88 16.04
CA THR A 61 7.32 2.30 16.16
C THR A 61 8.18 2.99 17.23
N ARG A 62 8.36 2.36 18.38
CA ARG A 62 9.24 2.89 19.44
C ARG A 62 10.70 3.02 18.99
N MET A 63 11.20 2.07 18.17
CA MET A 63 12.54 2.17 17.58
C MET A 63 12.64 3.40 16.68
N LEU A 64 11.65 3.64 15.84
CA LEU A 64 11.60 4.79 14.94
C LEU A 64 11.47 6.11 15.72
N HIS A 65 10.65 6.15 16.78
CA HIS A 65 10.55 7.33 17.66
C HIS A 65 11.92 7.74 18.23
N ARG A 66 12.75 6.79 18.70
CA ARG A 66 14.11 7.08 19.19
C ARG A 66 15.00 7.70 18.11
N VAL A 67 14.81 7.35 16.84
CA VAL A 67 15.52 7.99 15.73
C VAL A 67 15.03 9.43 15.54
N LEU A 68 13.72 9.65 15.50
CA LEU A 68 13.14 10.99 15.36
C LEU A 68 13.54 11.92 16.51
N GLU A 69 13.63 11.43 17.74
CA GLU A 69 14.10 12.19 18.89
C GLU A 69 15.53 12.69 18.71
N ARG A 70 16.40 11.89 18.08
CA ARG A 70 17.80 12.29 17.80
C ARG A 70 17.93 13.28 16.66
N LEU A 71 17.00 13.24 15.67
CA LEU A 71 17.02 14.16 14.53
C LEU A 71 16.57 15.58 14.91
N GLY A 72 15.56 15.71 15.80
CA GLY A 72 15.02 17.01 16.20
C GLY A 72 14.35 17.77 15.06
N GLY A 73 14.32 19.11 15.17
CA GLY A 73 13.81 20.03 14.13
C GLY A 73 12.49 20.71 14.49
N SER A 74 11.87 21.39 13.50
CA SER A 74 10.61 22.14 13.67
C SER A 74 9.42 21.23 14.02
N PRO A 75 8.45 21.71 14.82
CA PRO A 75 7.28 20.93 15.23
C PRO A 75 6.14 21.07 14.21
N ASP A 76 6.33 20.63 12.97
CA ASP A 76 5.39 20.85 11.88
C ASP A 76 4.20 19.87 11.91
N ALA A 77 4.49 18.57 12.09
CA ALA A 77 3.50 17.53 11.93
C ALA A 77 3.61 16.41 12.98
N SER A 78 2.49 15.73 13.25
CA SER A 78 2.38 14.62 14.20
C SER A 78 2.85 13.29 13.62
N VAL A 79 3.31 12.41 14.52
CA VAL A 79 3.68 11.03 14.21
C VAL A 79 2.89 10.11 15.12
N PHE A 80 2.35 9.02 14.58
CA PHE A 80 1.55 8.06 15.35
C PHE A 80 2.30 7.55 16.57
N GLY A 81 1.67 7.71 17.74
CA GLY A 81 2.20 7.25 19.02
C GLY A 81 3.35 8.09 19.60
N LEU A 82 3.71 9.23 18.99
CA LEU A 82 4.71 10.17 19.49
C LEU A 82 4.02 11.44 20.02
N ASP A 83 4.28 11.81 21.27
CA ASP A 83 3.60 12.94 21.95
C ASP A 83 4.17 14.33 21.55
N ARG A 84 4.91 14.40 20.45
CA ARG A 84 5.45 15.65 19.92
C ARG A 84 5.41 15.68 18.40
N ARG A 85 5.37 16.89 17.84
CA ARG A 85 5.51 17.11 16.39
C ARG A 85 6.98 17.12 15.99
N VAL A 86 7.23 16.79 14.73
CA VAL A 86 8.55 16.77 14.07
C VAL A 86 8.45 17.46 12.70
N PRO A 87 9.56 17.76 12.02
CA PRO A 87 9.52 18.32 10.67
C PRO A 87 8.65 17.47 9.73
N SER A 88 7.86 18.13 8.83
CA SER A 88 6.88 17.47 7.97
C SER A 88 7.48 16.33 7.13
N VAL A 89 8.74 16.51 6.65
CA VAL A 89 9.45 15.48 5.89
C VAL A 89 9.70 14.21 6.71
N TRP A 90 10.07 14.35 7.99
CA TRP A 90 10.27 13.20 8.86
C TRP A 90 8.96 12.61 9.37
N ALA A 91 7.94 13.43 9.58
CA ALA A 91 6.61 12.95 9.93
C ALA A 91 6.01 12.10 8.81
N ALA A 92 6.09 12.56 7.56
CA ALA A 92 5.63 11.80 6.39
C ALA A 92 6.39 10.47 6.25
N ALA A 93 7.72 10.50 6.35
CA ALA A 93 8.55 9.29 6.28
C ALA A 93 8.17 8.27 7.38
N ALA A 94 8.10 8.73 8.62
CA ALA A 94 7.76 7.87 9.75
C ALA A 94 6.34 7.32 9.66
N ASN A 95 5.36 8.15 9.33
CA ASN A 95 3.98 7.72 9.23
C ASN A 95 3.74 6.75 8.07
N ALA A 96 4.39 6.93 6.91
CA ALA A 96 4.33 5.98 5.81
C ALA A 96 4.84 4.58 6.22
N GLU A 97 5.88 4.53 7.04
CA GLU A 97 6.40 3.29 7.59
C GLU A 97 5.47 2.69 8.66
N ILE A 98 5.00 3.51 9.62
CA ILE A 98 4.14 3.05 10.71
C ILE A 98 2.81 2.52 10.19
N MET A 99 2.17 3.19 9.24
CA MET A 99 0.92 2.73 8.62
C MET A 99 1.05 1.37 7.94
N ASN A 100 2.25 0.98 7.48
CA ASN A 100 2.50 -0.34 6.87
C ASN A 100 2.97 -1.41 7.88
N PHE A 101 3.24 -1.08 9.14
CA PHE A 101 3.82 -2.03 10.11
C PHE A 101 2.97 -3.27 10.38
N LEU A 102 1.66 -3.18 10.24
CA LEU A 102 0.75 -4.31 10.44
C LEU A 102 0.41 -5.06 9.14
N ASP A 103 0.98 -4.63 8.02
CA ASP A 103 0.65 -5.13 6.68
C ASP A 103 -0.88 -5.17 6.41
N ALA A 104 -1.59 -4.17 6.94
CA ALA A 104 -3.06 -4.07 6.93
C ALA A 104 -3.59 -2.88 6.11
N ASP A 105 -2.70 -2.11 5.51
CA ASP A 105 -2.99 -1.00 4.60
C ASP A 105 -3.41 -1.50 3.21
N ASP A 106 -3.79 -0.58 2.32
CA ASP A 106 -4.29 -0.89 0.99
C ASP A 106 -3.34 -1.75 0.15
N THR A 107 -3.86 -2.31 -0.94
CA THR A 107 -3.03 -2.86 -2.00
C THR A 107 -3.57 -2.50 -3.38
N PHE A 108 -2.66 -2.15 -4.29
CA PHE A 108 -2.97 -1.98 -5.70
C PHE A 108 -2.69 -3.29 -6.45
N TYR A 109 -3.70 -3.85 -7.10
CA TYR A 109 -3.63 -5.15 -7.79
C TYR A 109 -2.95 -6.27 -6.95
N ASN A 110 -3.21 -6.31 -5.66
CA ASN A 110 -2.70 -7.31 -4.72
C ASN A 110 -1.17 -7.35 -4.55
N ALA A 111 -0.44 -6.29 -4.95
CA ALA A 111 1.01 -6.29 -4.93
C ALA A 111 1.64 -5.12 -4.18
N THR A 112 1.25 -3.89 -4.49
CA THR A 112 1.87 -2.66 -4.01
C THR A 112 0.95 -1.88 -3.09
N HIS A 113 1.53 -1.05 -2.24
CA HIS A 113 0.85 -0.23 -1.25
C HIS A 113 1.05 1.23 -1.63
N PHE A 114 0.01 2.03 -1.83
CA PHE A 114 0.18 3.42 -2.23
C PHE A 114 -0.46 4.43 -1.30
N ALA A 115 -1.57 4.10 -0.64
CA ALA A 115 -2.25 5.04 0.23
C ALA A 115 -1.35 5.57 1.35
N VAL A 116 -0.55 4.70 1.97
CA VAL A 116 0.32 5.08 3.09
C VAL A 116 1.33 6.18 2.74
N PHE A 117 1.84 6.21 1.51
CA PHE A 117 2.75 7.25 1.04
C PHE A 117 2.05 8.59 0.88
N ASN A 118 0.90 8.56 0.20
CA ASN A 118 0.16 9.75 -0.19
C ASN A 118 -0.57 10.37 1.01
N VAL A 119 -1.16 9.54 1.88
CA VAL A 119 -1.80 9.98 3.11
C VAL A 119 -0.78 10.56 4.08
N ALA A 120 0.38 9.91 4.26
CA ALA A 120 1.43 10.42 5.14
C ALA A 120 1.94 11.79 4.69
N ALA A 121 2.21 11.96 3.38
CA ALA A 121 2.66 13.22 2.82
C ALA A 121 1.59 14.31 2.90
N ALA A 122 0.36 14.00 2.47
CA ALA A 122 -0.73 14.97 2.46
C ALA A 122 -1.08 15.46 3.87
N ILE A 123 -1.16 14.56 4.86
CA ILE A 123 -1.46 14.93 6.25
C ILE A 123 -0.30 15.73 6.88
N ALA A 124 0.95 15.29 6.72
CA ALA A 124 2.09 15.98 7.29
C ALA A 124 2.24 17.41 6.74
N GLU A 125 2.10 17.56 5.44
CA GLU A 125 2.18 18.87 4.80
C GLU A 125 0.94 19.73 5.11
N ALA A 126 -0.27 19.14 5.14
CA ALA A 126 -1.49 19.85 5.53
C ALA A 126 -1.43 20.36 6.99
N GLN A 127 -0.80 19.62 7.89
CA GLN A 127 -0.59 20.07 9.26
C GLN A 127 0.40 21.25 9.33
N ARG A 128 1.42 21.26 8.47
CA ARG A 128 2.43 22.33 8.39
C ARG A 128 1.81 23.64 7.86
N VAL A 129 1.02 23.58 6.77
CA VAL A 129 0.48 24.77 6.12
C VAL A 129 -0.94 25.14 6.53
N GLY A 130 -1.66 24.27 7.25
CA GLY A 130 -3.04 24.47 7.65
C GLY A 130 -4.04 24.27 6.51
N ALA A 131 -3.79 23.30 5.62
CA ALA A 131 -4.63 23.00 4.45
C ALA A 131 -6.00 22.45 4.83
N THR A 132 -6.93 22.52 3.87
CA THR A 132 -8.32 22.02 3.98
C THR A 132 -8.40 20.51 3.72
N GLY A 133 -9.51 19.89 4.13
CA GLY A 133 -9.77 18.50 3.83
C GLY A 133 -9.97 18.22 2.33
N ARG A 134 -10.49 19.18 1.56
CA ARG A 134 -10.59 19.06 0.09
C ARG A 134 -9.22 18.96 -0.58
N GLU A 135 -8.27 19.78 -0.11
CA GLU A 135 -6.89 19.71 -0.59
C GLU A 135 -6.24 18.37 -0.25
N VAL A 136 -6.49 17.82 0.94
CA VAL A 136 -6.00 16.49 1.33
C VAL A 136 -6.59 15.40 0.45
N ILE A 137 -7.91 15.41 0.19
CA ILE A 137 -8.56 14.43 -0.70
C ILE A 137 -7.94 14.52 -2.10
N ARG A 138 -7.84 15.73 -2.66
CA ARG A 138 -7.23 15.98 -3.98
C ARG A 138 -5.79 15.46 -4.03
N ALA A 139 -4.99 15.76 -3.02
CA ALA A 139 -3.58 15.37 -2.95
C ALA A 139 -3.41 13.83 -2.91
N VAL A 140 -4.21 13.14 -2.09
CA VAL A 140 -4.15 11.68 -1.97
C VAL A 140 -4.63 11.00 -3.25
N ALA A 141 -5.74 11.46 -3.85
CA ALA A 141 -6.27 10.91 -5.10
C ALA A 141 -5.25 11.01 -6.24
N LEU A 142 -4.66 12.19 -6.43
CA LEU A 142 -3.67 12.45 -7.48
C LEU A 142 -2.37 11.70 -7.24
N GLY A 143 -1.85 11.70 -6.00
CA GLY A 143 -0.65 10.96 -5.65
C GLY A 143 -0.82 9.46 -5.87
N TYR A 144 -1.99 8.91 -5.53
CA TYR A 144 -2.30 7.49 -5.76
C TYR A 144 -2.33 7.17 -7.25
N ASP A 145 -2.98 8.01 -8.05
CA ASP A 145 -3.07 7.82 -9.51
C ASP A 145 -1.68 7.87 -10.18
N ILE A 146 -0.82 8.83 -9.80
CA ILE A 146 0.58 8.90 -10.27
C ILE A 146 1.34 7.62 -9.93
N ASN A 147 1.28 7.15 -8.68
CA ASN A 147 1.95 5.92 -8.27
C ASN A 147 1.46 4.71 -9.07
N SER A 148 0.15 4.60 -9.27
CA SER A 148 -0.46 3.52 -10.05
C SER A 148 0.00 3.51 -11.50
N ARG A 149 0.06 4.67 -12.15
CA ARG A 149 0.54 4.82 -13.53
C ARG A 149 2.00 4.41 -13.69
N LEU A 150 2.86 4.81 -12.75
CA LEU A 150 4.27 4.42 -12.75
C LEU A 150 4.46 2.93 -12.47
N GLU A 151 3.67 2.35 -11.56
CA GLU A 151 3.67 0.89 -11.30
C GLU A 151 3.27 0.09 -12.54
N LEU A 152 2.23 0.53 -13.26
CA LEU A 152 1.76 -0.16 -14.46
C LEU A 152 2.76 -0.05 -15.61
N ALA A 153 3.42 1.10 -15.76
CA ALA A 153 4.48 1.30 -16.75
C ALA A 153 5.75 0.50 -16.43
N ASN A 154 5.98 0.18 -15.16
CA ASN A 154 7.14 -0.55 -14.66
C ASN A 154 6.81 -2.03 -14.48
N ARG A 155 6.83 -2.81 -15.55
CA ARG A 155 6.53 -4.23 -15.50
C ARG A 155 7.67 -4.99 -14.81
N LYS A 156 7.36 -5.64 -13.67
CA LYS A 156 8.33 -6.43 -12.89
C LYS A 156 8.18 -7.93 -13.01
N ILE A 157 7.19 -8.37 -13.76
CA ILE A 157 6.88 -9.79 -13.98
C ILE A 157 6.85 -10.05 -15.47
N GLU A 158 7.45 -11.14 -15.89
CA GLU A 158 7.39 -11.63 -17.26
C GLU A 158 7.13 -13.14 -17.31
N VAL A 159 6.78 -13.66 -18.48
CA VAL A 159 6.65 -15.10 -18.73
C VAL A 159 7.83 -15.56 -19.54
N ARG A 160 8.61 -16.51 -18.99
CA ARG A 160 9.67 -17.24 -19.70
C ARG A 160 9.37 -18.73 -19.63
N GLU A 161 9.41 -19.41 -20.75
CA GLU A 161 9.14 -20.86 -20.84
C GLU A 161 7.85 -21.29 -20.12
N GLY A 162 6.78 -20.48 -20.25
CA GLY A 162 5.48 -20.74 -19.62
C GLY A 162 5.42 -20.55 -18.11
N LYS A 163 6.45 -19.96 -17.49
CA LYS A 163 6.53 -19.69 -16.05
C LYS A 163 6.66 -18.20 -15.77
N LEU A 164 6.14 -17.77 -14.61
CA LEU A 164 6.30 -16.41 -14.12
C LEU A 164 7.71 -16.21 -13.56
N HIS A 165 8.36 -15.13 -13.99
CA HIS A 165 9.64 -14.68 -13.49
C HIS A 165 9.54 -13.25 -12.98
N TRP A 166 10.01 -13.01 -11.77
CA TRP A 166 10.01 -11.70 -11.12
C TRP A 166 11.38 -11.05 -11.21
N SER A 167 11.38 -9.74 -11.35
CA SER A 167 12.59 -8.94 -11.17
C SER A 167 13.17 -9.17 -9.76
N SER A 168 14.48 -9.23 -9.66
CA SER A 168 15.18 -9.26 -8.37
C SER A 168 15.17 -7.91 -7.66
N ILE A 169 14.85 -6.83 -8.37
CA ILE A 169 14.69 -5.49 -7.80
C ILE A 169 13.22 -5.29 -7.48
N GLN A 170 12.88 -5.33 -6.20
CA GLN A 170 11.52 -5.22 -5.68
C GLN A 170 11.24 -3.81 -5.11
N GLY A 171 11.95 -2.79 -5.62
CA GLY A 171 11.79 -1.43 -5.11
C GLY A 171 10.46 -0.81 -5.50
N MET A 172 9.88 -0.04 -4.58
CA MET A 172 8.74 0.85 -4.81
C MET A 172 9.22 2.32 -4.83
N GLY A 173 10.43 2.58 -5.33
CA GLY A 173 10.99 3.95 -5.36
C GLY A 173 10.15 4.92 -6.19
N TYR A 174 9.41 4.43 -7.19
CA TYR A 174 8.44 5.23 -7.94
C TYR A 174 7.28 5.74 -7.06
N ALA A 175 7.01 5.13 -5.89
CA ALA A 175 6.04 5.67 -4.93
C ALA A 175 6.43 7.05 -4.35
N ALA A 176 7.69 7.42 -4.46
CA ALA A 176 8.17 8.76 -4.13
C ALA A 176 7.50 9.85 -4.99
N PHE A 177 7.11 9.55 -6.24
CA PHE A 177 6.43 10.51 -7.11
C PHE A 177 5.02 10.85 -6.64
N GLY A 178 4.24 9.87 -6.17
CA GLY A 178 2.95 10.14 -5.56
C GLY A 178 3.07 10.93 -4.26
N THR A 179 4.09 10.62 -3.43
CA THR A 179 4.43 11.43 -2.25
C THR A 179 4.72 12.87 -2.64
N ALA A 180 5.57 13.08 -3.65
CA ALA A 180 5.95 14.39 -4.17
C ALA A 180 4.74 15.16 -4.74
N ALA A 181 3.88 14.47 -5.51
CA ALA A 181 2.64 15.02 -6.01
C ALA A 181 1.73 15.46 -4.86
N SER A 182 1.53 14.60 -3.85
CA SER A 182 0.69 14.91 -2.69
C SER A 182 1.22 16.12 -1.91
N ALA A 183 2.51 16.19 -1.67
CA ALA A 183 3.14 17.32 -0.98
C ALA A 183 3.00 18.62 -1.79
N GLY A 184 3.30 18.60 -3.09
CA GLY A 184 3.23 19.79 -3.95
C GLY A 184 1.80 20.30 -4.17
N VAL A 185 0.79 19.39 -4.19
CA VAL A 185 -0.63 19.78 -4.23
C VAL A 185 -1.02 20.57 -2.98
N ILE A 186 -0.63 20.08 -1.79
CA ILE A 186 -0.91 20.75 -0.51
C ILE A 186 -0.15 22.08 -0.40
N ALA A 187 1.09 22.15 -0.89
CA ALA A 187 1.91 23.35 -0.90
C ALA A 187 1.47 24.38 -1.96
N GLY A 188 0.49 24.03 -2.83
CA GLY A 188 -0.03 24.95 -3.85
C GLY A 188 0.94 25.20 -5.00
N PHE A 189 1.73 24.19 -5.40
CA PHE A 189 2.71 24.35 -6.48
C PHE A 189 2.07 24.65 -7.83
N ASP A 190 2.74 25.50 -8.59
CA ASP A 190 2.47 25.67 -10.01
C ASP A 190 3.11 24.56 -10.86
N ARG A 191 2.88 24.61 -12.18
CA ARG A 191 3.38 23.57 -13.11
C ARG A 191 4.90 23.49 -13.12
N GLU A 192 5.61 24.62 -13.03
CA GLU A 192 7.07 24.65 -13.05
C GLU A 192 7.66 23.98 -11.81
N LYS A 193 7.17 24.35 -10.62
CA LYS A 193 7.59 23.72 -9.37
C LYS A 193 7.27 22.23 -9.36
N MET A 194 6.09 21.81 -9.83
CA MET A 194 5.72 20.39 -9.86
C MET A 194 6.58 19.59 -10.83
N ARG A 195 6.91 20.11 -12.01
CA ARG A 195 7.83 19.48 -12.97
C ARG A 195 9.22 19.30 -12.38
N ASN A 196 9.75 20.35 -11.74
CA ASN A 196 11.02 20.29 -11.04
C ASN A 196 11.00 19.27 -9.88
N THR A 197 9.89 19.23 -9.12
CA THR A 197 9.69 18.25 -8.06
C THR A 197 9.80 16.81 -8.60
N PHE A 198 9.15 16.50 -9.71
CA PHE A 198 9.23 15.17 -10.32
C PHE A 198 10.65 14.84 -10.79
N GLY A 199 11.33 15.78 -11.42
CA GLY A 199 12.72 15.62 -11.83
C GLY A 199 13.68 15.33 -10.67
N LEU A 200 13.54 16.07 -9.55
CA LEU A 200 14.31 15.85 -8.34
C LEU A 200 13.97 14.50 -7.67
N THR A 201 12.70 14.11 -7.70
CA THR A 201 12.23 12.87 -7.06
C THR A 201 12.94 11.63 -7.61
N ALA A 202 13.16 11.56 -8.91
CA ALA A 202 13.83 10.41 -9.52
C ALA A 202 15.25 10.19 -9.00
N TRP A 203 15.96 11.26 -8.71
CA TRP A 203 17.33 11.21 -8.17
C TRP A 203 17.39 10.76 -6.70
N GLY A 204 16.37 11.13 -5.92
CA GLY A 204 16.27 10.75 -4.50
C GLY A 204 15.58 9.41 -4.25
N ALA A 205 14.87 8.87 -5.25
CA ALA A 205 14.05 7.67 -5.07
C ALA A 205 14.88 6.42 -4.77
N PRO A 206 14.54 5.64 -3.72
CA PRO A 206 15.28 4.44 -3.38
C PRO A 206 15.12 3.34 -4.42
N THR A 207 16.21 2.59 -4.67
CA THR A 207 16.20 1.40 -5.55
C THR A 207 16.60 0.15 -4.74
N PRO A 208 15.75 -0.32 -3.82
CA PRO A 208 16.09 -1.44 -2.97
C PRO A 208 16.04 -2.76 -3.71
N THR A 209 16.98 -3.65 -3.41
CA THR A 209 16.95 -5.04 -3.84
C THR A 209 16.31 -5.90 -2.76
N ALA A 210 15.29 -6.66 -3.11
CA ALA A 210 14.56 -7.53 -2.19
C ALA A 210 14.63 -9.02 -2.58
N ALA A 211 15.69 -9.42 -3.26
CA ALA A 211 15.89 -10.82 -3.68
C ALA A 211 15.76 -11.81 -2.51
N GLY A 212 16.15 -11.38 -1.29
CA GLY A 212 16.00 -12.19 -0.08
C GLY A 212 14.55 -12.41 0.36
N MET A 213 13.58 -11.61 -0.08
CA MET A 213 12.16 -11.79 0.30
C MET A 213 11.61 -13.12 -0.21
N HIS A 214 12.02 -13.59 -1.38
CA HIS A 214 11.54 -14.84 -1.96
C HIS A 214 12.15 -16.10 -1.31
N THR A 215 13.34 -16.00 -0.73
CA THR A 215 14.11 -17.15 -0.24
C THR A 215 14.15 -17.29 1.26
N ARG A 216 13.84 -16.25 2.02
CA ARG A 216 13.89 -16.26 3.49
C ARG A 216 12.62 -16.83 4.10
N THR A 217 12.76 -17.46 5.26
CA THR A 217 11.65 -17.92 6.10
C THR A 217 11.26 -16.90 7.16
N ALA A 218 12.04 -15.83 7.29
CA ALA A 218 11.78 -14.71 8.18
C ALA A 218 12.24 -13.39 7.53
N PHE A 219 11.45 -12.34 7.72
CA PHE A 219 11.82 -11.01 7.25
C PHE A 219 12.73 -10.27 8.23
N ASN A 220 13.45 -9.30 7.70
CA ASN A 220 14.08 -8.25 8.48
C ASN A 220 13.18 -7.00 8.49
N THR A 221 13.57 -5.96 9.21
CA THR A 221 12.81 -4.71 9.31
C THR A 221 12.76 -3.91 7.99
N PHE A 222 13.55 -4.30 7.01
CA PHE A 222 13.63 -3.64 5.70
C PHE A 222 12.28 -3.55 4.96
N LYS A 223 11.39 -4.52 5.13
CA LYS A 223 10.08 -4.56 4.44
C LYS A 223 9.31 -3.23 4.58
N CYS A 224 9.34 -2.61 5.76
CA CYS A 224 8.63 -1.36 6.02
C CYS A 224 9.54 -0.12 5.86
N ALA A 225 10.84 -0.22 6.16
CA ALA A 225 11.79 0.90 6.05
C ALA A 225 11.92 1.47 4.62
N ASN A 226 11.59 0.68 3.60
CA ASN A 226 11.51 1.14 2.23
C ASN A 226 10.43 2.23 2.03
N ASN A 227 9.33 2.16 2.79
CA ASN A 227 8.25 3.14 2.71
C ASN A 227 8.73 4.50 3.24
N ALA A 228 9.41 4.52 4.39
CA ALA A 228 10.02 5.74 4.92
C ALA A 228 10.99 6.39 3.92
N ALA A 229 11.83 5.60 3.26
CA ALA A 229 12.81 6.10 2.29
C ALA A 229 12.14 6.75 1.07
N ALA A 230 11.11 6.12 0.50
CA ALA A 230 10.39 6.66 -0.66
C ALA A 230 9.59 7.93 -0.27
N ALA A 231 8.90 7.91 0.88
CA ALA A 231 8.17 9.08 1.37
C ALA A 231 9.12 10.25 1.68
N HIS A 232 10.27 9.97 2.31
CA HIS A 232 11.31 10.99 2.53
C HIS A 232 11.80 11.61 1.22
N ALA A 233 12.09 10.78 0.20
CA ALA A 233 12.57 11.26 -1.09
C ALA A 233 11.58 12.21 -1.76
N GLY A 234 10.29 11.84 -1.81
CA GLY A 234 9.24 12.68 -2.40
C GLY A 234 9.06 14.00 -1.66
N MET A 235 8.98 13.96 -0.33
CA MET A 235 8.84 15.17 0.51
C MET A 235 10.06 16.10 0.38
N LEU A 236 11.27 15.54 0.42
CA LEU A 236 12.49 16.36 0.29
C LEU A 236 12.55 17.02 -1.09
N SER A 237 12.16 16.28 -2.15
CA SER A 237 12.13 16.83 -3.51
C SER A 237 11.16 18.00 -3.64
N ALA A 238 9.98 17.91 -3.01
CA ALA A 238 9.02 19.01 -2.97
C ALA A 238 9.60 20.24 -2.24
N LEU A 239 10.23 20.05 -1.08
CA LEU A 239 10.87 21.15 -0.35
C LEU A 239 12.00 21.81 -1.15
N LEU A 240 12.84 21.02 -1.84
CA LEU A 240 13.93 21.55 -2.67
C LEU A 240 13.36 22.35 -3.87
N ALA A 241 12.32 21.85 -4.53
CA ALA A 241 11.68 22.57 -5.63
C ALA A 241 11.00 23.87 -5.16
N ASP A 242 10.45 23.89 -3.95
CA ASP A 242 9.89 25.10 -3.34
C ASP A 242 10.95 26.20 -3.14
N GLU A 243 12.16 25.81 -2.80
CA GLU A 243 13.33 26.68 -2.67
C GLU A 243 14.01 27.03 -4.02
N GLY A 244 13.44 26.57 -5.15
CA GLY A 244 13.92 26.91 -6.49
C GLY A 244 14.97 25.95 -7.09
N TYR A 245 15.15 24.77 -6.54
CA TYR A 245 15.97 23.74 -7.19
C TYR A 245 15.31 23.26 -8.47
N VAL A 246 16.11 23.04 -9.52
CA VAL A 246 15.67 22.60 -10.84
C VAL A 246 15.94 21.10 -10.99
N GLY A 247 14.91 20.35 -11.37
CA GLY A 247 14.98 18.93 -11.64
C GLY A 247 14.97 18.61 -13.14
N ASP A 248 15.25 17.36 -13.47
CA ASP A 248 15.25 16.83 -14.82
C ASP A 248 13.80 16.55 -15.27
N GLN A 249 13.25 17.41 -16.14
CA GLN A 249 11.82 17.41 -16.52
C GLN A 249 11.43 16.37 -17.56
N ASP A 250 12.34 15.46 -17.96
CA ASP A 250 12.10 14.33 -18.86
C ASP A 250 12.54 12.98 -18.27
N VAL A 251 12.75 12.93 -16.96
CA VAL A 251 13.32 11.80 -16.23
C VAL A 251 12.55 10.48 -16.38
N LEU A 252 11.25 10.52 -16.64
CA LEU A 252 10.42 9.34 -16.88
C LEU A 252 10.41 8.93 -18.36
N ASP A 253 10.90 9.79 -19.26
CA ASP A 253 10.87 9.61 -20.71
C ASP A 253 12.10 8.83 -21.22
N ALA A 254 13.25 8.98 -20.57
CA ALA A 254 14.50 8.33 -20.96
C ALA A 254 14.41 6.80 -20.92
N SER A 255 15.08 6.14 -21.90
CA SER A 255 15.23 4.69 -21.96
C SER A 255 16.64 4.31 -22.50
N PRO A 256 17.49 3.59 -21.73
CA PRO A 256 17.23 3.21 -20.33
C PRO A 256 17.20 4.42 -19.41
N GLY A 257 16.37 4.36 -18.37
CA GLY A 257 16.18 5.48 -17.44
C GLY A 257 15.65 5.04 -16.08
N PHE A 258 14.87 5.91 -15.46
CA PHE A 258 14.36 5.69 -14.10
C PHE A 258 13.56 4.40 -13.94
N LEU A 259 12.66 4.06 -14.89
CA LEU A 259 11.83 2.86 -14.78
C LEU A 259 12.66 1.59 -14.83
N GLU A 260 13.65 1.52 -15.71
CA GLU A 260 14.59 0.38 -15.80
C GLU A 260 15.44 0.27 -14.52
N ALA A 261 15.91 1.40 -13.97
CA ALA A 261 16.63 1.44 -12.69
C ALA A 261 15.77 0.93 -11.53
N GLN A 262 14.44 1.11 -11.58
CA GLN A 262 13.51 0.55 -10.60
C GLN A 262 13.22 -0.95 -10.81
N GLY A 263 13.92 -1.63 -11.71
CA GLY A 263 13.87 -3.07 -11.91
C GLY A 263 12.79 -3.54 -12.87
N ALA A 264 12.36 -2.70 -13.80
CA ALA A 264 11.47 -3.12 -14.87
C ALA A 264 12.14 -4.22 -15.73
N VAL A 265 11.43 -5.31 -15.97
CA VAL A 265 11.79 -6.31 -16.99
C VAL A 265 11.29 -5.89 -18.37
N ALA A 266 10.27 -5.03 -18.40
CA ALA A 266 9.76 -4.31 -19.57
C ALA A 266 9.11 -3.01 -19.12
N THR A 267 9.16 -1.98 -19.96
CA THR A 267 8.52 -0.68 -19.71
C THR A 267 7.45 -0.39 -20.76
N ASP A 268 6.36 0.21 -20.33
CA ASP A 268 5.31 0.75 -21.20
C ASP A 268 4.98 2.19 -20.79
N ARG A 269 5.78 3.13 -21.32
CA ARG A 269 5.63 4.54 -20.98
C ARG A 269 4.32 5.16 -21.48
N ASP A 270 3.70 4.57 -22.53
CA ASP A 270 2.41 5.07 -23.02
C ASP A 270 1.27 4.68 -22.07
N LEU A 271 1.43 3.58 -21.32
CA LEU A 271 0.46 3.18 -20.30
C LEU A 271 0.36 4.19 -19.14
N MET A 272 1.44 4.95 -18.87
CA MET A 272 1.39 6.05 -17.89
C MET A 272 0.36 7.12 -18.28
N MET A 273 0.18 7.34 -19.58
CA MET A 273 -0.65 8.42 -20.13
C MET A 273 -2.09 7.96 -20.47
N GLU A 274 -2.33 6.64 -20.47
CA GLU A 274 -3.62 6.07 -20.88
C GLU A 274 -4.77 6.58 -19.99
N GLY A 275 -5.76 7.25 -20.63
CA GLY A 275 -6.93 7.79 -19.92
C GLY A 275 -6.57 8.79 -18.82
N LEU A 276 -5.51 9.59 -18.99
CA LEU A 276 -5.11 10.61 -18.03
C LEU A 276 -6.24 11.63 -17.80
N GLY A 277 -6.72 11.74 -16.56
CA GLY A 277 -7.87 12.57 -16.19
C GLY A 277 -9.25 11.94 -16.40
N GLU A 278 -9.35 10.80 -17.10
CA GLU A 278 -10.59 10.06 -17.33
C GLU A 278 -10.65 8.74 -16.53
N LYS A 279 -9.54 8.00 -16.51
CA LYS A 279 -9.39 6.73 -15.82
C LYS A 279 -8.62 6.92 -14.51
N TRP A 280 -9.25 6.57 -13.42
CA TRP A 280 -8.71 6.73 -12.08
C TRP A 280 -8.32 5.38 -11.48
N TRP A 281 -7.03 5.15 -11.38
CA TRP A 281 -6.49 3.87 -10.92
C TRP A 281 -6.67 3.62 -9.42
N ILE A 282 -6.98 4.65 -8.64
CA ILE A 282 -7.33 4.51 -7.22
C ILE A 282 -8.56 3.59 -7.00
N LEU A 283 -9.43 3.48 -8.01
CA LEU A 283 -10.61 2.60 -7.96
C LEU A 283 -10.25 1.10 -8.00
N GLU A 284 -9.01 0.77 -8.35
CA GLU A 284 -8.45 -0.58 -8.30
C GLU A 284 -7.77 -0.90 -6.95
N ALA A 285 -7.90 -0.01 -5.97
CA ALA A 285 -7.36 -0.22 -4.63
C ALA A 285 -8.19 -1.23 -3.85
N ALA A 286 -7.53 -2.25 -3.31
CA ALA A 286 -8.13 -3.19 -2.37
C ALA A 286 -7.81 -2.78 -0.93
N VAL A 287 -8.76 -2.95 -0.01
CA VAL A 287 -8.60 -2.70 1.43
C VAL A 287 -8.35 -4.01 2.16
N LYS A 288 -7.44 -4.01 3.09
CA LYS A 288 -7.15 -5.18 3.95
C LYS A 288 -7.89 -5.08 5.28
N TYR A 289 -8.62 -6.13 5.66
CA TYR A 289 -9.35 -6.18 6.93
C TYR A 289 -8.66 -7.04 8.00
N TYR A 290 -7.53 -7.66 7.65
CA TYR A 290 -6.72 -8.45 8.56
C TYR A 290 -5.29 -7.89 8.58
N PRO A 291 -4.58 -7.94 9.72
CA PRO A 291 -3.20 -7.48 9.82
C PRO A 291 -2.26 -8.53 9.22
N SER A 292 -2.32 -8.71 7.91
CA SER A 292 -1.52 -9.71 7.21
C SER A 292 -1.41 -9.44 5.71
N CYS A 293 -0.48 -10.11 5.06
CA CYS A 293 -0.26 -9.99 3.62
C CYS A 293 -1.54 -10.30 2.83
N ARG A 294 -1.79 -9.56 1.74
CA ARG A 294 -2.98 -9.70 0.91
C ARG A 294 -3.28 -11.15 0.50
N TYR A 295 -2.25 -11.94 0.24
CA TYR A 295 -2.42 -13.35 -0.17
C TYR A 295 -2.98 -14.27 0.92
N THR A 296 -3.07 -13.82 2.17
CA THR A 296 -3.68 -14.57 3.26
C THR A 296 -5.18 -14.30 3.40
N HIS A 297 -5.68 -13.20 2.84
CA HIS A 297 -7.05 -12.72 3.08
C HIS A 297 -8.12 -13.65 2.54
N GLY A 298 -7.96 -14.15 1.31
CA GLY A 298 -8.88 -15.14 0.75
C GLY A 298 -9.02 -16.40 1.63
N PRO A 299 -7.92 -17.06 2.01
CA PRO A 299 -7.94 -18.15 2.97
C PRO A 299 -8.56 -17.81 4.34
N ILE A 300 -8.31 -16.60 4.90
CA ILE A 300 -8.89 -16.18 6.18
C ILE A 300 -10.43 -16.01 6.05
N ASP A 301 -10.91 -15.39 4.98
CA ASP A 301 -12.35 -15.28 4.71
C ASP A 301 -12.99 -16.67 4.59
N ALA A 302 -12.35 -17.56 3.81
CA ALA A 302 -12.84 -18.91 3.56
C ALA A 302 -12.97 -19.74 4.84
N ILE A 303 -11.95 -19.72 5.72
CA ILE A 303 -12.00 -20.49 6.96
C ILE A 303 -13.07 -19.94 7.92
N ARG A 304 -13.18 -18.62 8.06
CA ARG A 304 -14.18 -17.99 8.93
C ARG A 304 -15.60 -18.31 8.47
N GLU A 305 -15.87 -18.17 7.17
CA GLU A 305 -17.18 -18.44 6.59
C GLU A 305 -17.51 -19.93 6.70
N LEU A 306 -16.58 -20.83 6.38
CA LEU A 306 -16.79 -22.26 6.41
C LEU A 306 -17.06 -22.77 7.84
N MET A 307 -16.30 -22.31 8.82
CA MET A 307 -16.52 -22.67 10.21
C MET A 307 -17.87 -22.18 10.73
N GLN A 308 -18.29 -20.97 10.36
CA GLN A 308 -19.60 -20.44 10.74
C GLN A 308 -20.74 -21.21 10.06
N ARG A 309 -20.67 -21.46 8.75
CA ARG A 309 -21.68 -22.13 7.95
C ARG A 309 -21.89 -23.57 8.40
N GLU A 310 -20.79 -24.29 8.64
CA GLU A 310 -20.79 -25.71 9.01
C GLU A 310 -20.80 -25.95 10.51
N LYS A 311 -20.78 -24.87 11.33
CA LYS A 311 -20.75 -24.93 12.80
C LYS A 311 -19.62 -25.81 13.31
N LEU A 312 -18.39 -25.58 12.80
CA LEU A 312 -17.21 -26.33 13.20
C LEU A 312 -16.54 -25.66 14.39
N ALA A 313 -16.14 -26.48 15.38
CA ALA A 313 -15.25 -26.05 16.46
C ALA A 313 -13.78 -26.24 16.03
N PRO A 314 -12.84 -25.38 16.49
CA PRO A 314 -11.42 -25.51 16.16
C PRO A 314 -10.83 -26.90 16.49
N GLU A 315 -11.30 -27.53 17.55
CA GLU A 315 -10.85 -28.84 18.01
C GLU A 315 -11.25 -29.98 17.06
N GLU A 316 -12.31 -29.81 16.30
CA GLU A 316 -12.83 -30.79 15.33
C GLU A 316 -12.04 -30.79 14.00
N ILE A 317 -11.19 -29.80 13.77
CA ILE A 317 -10.41 -29.68 12.55
C ILE A 317 -9.27 -30.72 12.59
N GLU A 318 -9.28 -31.64 11.65
CA GLU A 318 -8.24 -32.67 11.47
C GLU A 318 -7.14 -32.18 10.55
N ARG A 319 -7.49 -31.48 9.47
CA ARG A 319 -6.60 -30.97 8.43
C ARG A 319 -7.22 -29.80 7.70
N ILE A 320 -6.39 -28.83 7.31
CA ILE A 320 -6.77 -27.73 6.42
C ILE A 320 -5.85 -27.78 5.19
N GLU A 321 -6.42 -27.84 4.01
CA GLU A 321 -5.70 -27.67 2.74
C GLU A 321 -6.06 -26.35 2.12
N VAL A 322 -5.04 -25.53 1.78
CA VAL A 322 -5.20 -24.19 1.21
C VAL A 322 -4.53 -24.15 -0.15
N ARG A 323 -5.30 -23.86 -1.20
CA ARG A 323 -4.75 -23.61 -2.53
C ARG A 323 -4.47 -22.12 -2.69
N ILE A 324 -3.23 -21.79 -3.02
CA ILE A 324 -2.74 -20.41 -3.08
C ILE A 324 -2.17 -20.06 -4.45
N ASN A 325 -2.07 -18.77 -4.72
CA ASN A 325 -1.52 -18.24 -5.96
C ASN A 325 -0.01 -18.54 -6.10
N PRO A 326 0.52 -18.52 -7.32
CA PRO A 326 1.92 -18.89 -7.59
C PRO A 326 2.93 -17.97 -6.91
N MET A 327 2.58 -16.68 -6.66
CA MET A 327 3.48 -15.75 -5.98
C MET A 327 3.65 -16.15 -4.49
N ALA A 328 2.58 -16.35 -3.77
CA ALA A 328 2.63 -16.81 -2.39
C ALA A 328 3.28 -18.18 -2.26
N TYR A 329 2.96 -19.11 -3.18
CA TYR A 329 3.54 -20.46 -3.18
C TYR A 329 5.05 -20.46 -3.40
N GLY A 330 5.56 -19.54 -4.21
CA GLY A 330 7.00 -19.38 -4.49
C GLY A 330 7.82 -18.79 -3.34
N MET A 331 7.18 -18.18 -2.33
CA MET A 331 7.85 -17.53 -1.20
C MET A 331 7.82 -18.41 0.04
N LYS A 332 9.00 -18.81 0.55
CA LYS A 332 9.12 -19.73 1.70
C LYS A 332 8.41 -19.26 2.98
N ILE A 333 8.32 -17.94 3.19
CA ILE A 333 7.73 -17.35 4.39
C ILE A 333 6.26 -17.75 4.60
N PHE A 334 5.49 -17.92 3.51
CA PHE A 334 4.06 -18.21 3.60
C PHE A 334 3.74 -19.57 4.22
N GLY A 335 4.64 -20.54 4.10
CA GLY A 335 4.51 -21.87 4.68
C GLY A 335 5.60 -22.22 5.68
N ALA A 336 6.38 -21.25 6.17
CA ALA A 336 7.48 -21.51 7.09
C ALA A 336 6.98 -22.13 8.41
N PRO A 337 7.67 -23.14 8.95
CA PRO A 337 7.38 -23.67 10.28
C PRO A 337 7.46 -22.57 11.36
N LEU A 338 6.53 -22.57 12.32
CA LEU A 338 6.43 -21.51 13.33
C LEU A 338 7.65 -21.42 14.27
N ASP A 339 8.45 -22.47 14.39
CA ASP A 339 9.71 -22.46 15.14
C ASP A 339 10.81 -21.66 14.44
N GLN A 340 10.69 -21.43 13.12
CA GLN A 340 11.59 -20.58 12.33
C GLN A 340 11.21 -19.09 12.36
N ILE A 341 10.05 -18.73 12.93
CA ILE A 341 9.65 -17.33 13.10
C ILE A 341 10.42 -16.75 14.30
N PRO A 342 11.13 -15.61 14.13
CA PRO A 342 11.88 -14.97 15.20
C PRO A 342 11.02 -14.63 16.43
N ARG A 343 11.59 -14.69 17.63
CA ARG A 343 10.92 -14.34 18.88
C ARG A 343 11.13 -12.87 19.31
N ASP A 344 11.81 -12.09 18.50
CA ASP A 344 11.96 -10.64 18.63
C ASP A 344 10.93 -9.89 17.76
N HIS A 345 11.09 -8.56 17.63
CA HIS A 345 10.22 -7.70 16.83
C HIS A 345 10.12 -8.11 15.33
N ARG A 346 11.08 -8.89 14.81
CA ARG A 346 11.03 -9.43 13.44
C ARG A 346 9.98 -10.55 13.31
N GLY A 347 9.59 -11.17 14.43
CA GLY A 347 8.55 -12.20 14.44
C GLY A 347 7.20 -11.68 13.96
N ALA A 348 6.82 -10.46 14.33
CA ALA A 348 5.60 -9.84 13.86
C ALA A 348 5.58 -9.72 12.33
N LEU A 349 6.65 -9.15 11.73
CA LEU A 349 6.82 -9.04 10.28
C LEU A 349 6.74 -10.38 9.53
N SER A 350 7.21 -11.45 10.16
CA SER A 350 7.23 -12.77 9.56
C SER A 350 5.89 -13.49 9.70
N SER A 351 5.21 -13.32 10.82
CA SER A 351 3.90 -13.93 11.07
C SER A 351 2.77 -13.32 10.25
N GLU A 352 2.88 -12.05 9.84
CA GLU A 352 1.96 -11.38 8.91
C GLU A 352 1.86 -12.08 7.55
N PHE A 353 2.89 -12.81 7.15
CA PHE A 353 2.94 -13.58 5.90
C PHE A 353 2.64 -15.07 6.07
N ASN A 354 2.66 -15.58 7.29
CA ASN A 354 2.56 -17.01 7.55
C ASN A 354 1.11 -17.49 7.50
N ILE A 355 0.70 -18.14 6.40
CA ILE A 355 -0.67 -18.64 6.22
C ILE A 355 -1.11 -19.61 7.31
N PRO A 356 -0.31 -20.63 7.69
CA PRO A 356 -0.69 -21.52 8.79
C PRO A 356 -0.99 -20.77 10.10
N TYR A 357 -0.20 -19.76 10.41
CA TYR A 357 -0.36 -18.95 11.63
C TYR A 357 -1.65 -18.11 11.61
N VAL A 358 -1.85 -17.34 10.56
CA VAL A 358 -3.02 -16.42 10.50
C VAL A 358 -4.33 -17.19 10.36
N LEU A 359 -4.32 -18.37 9.72
CA LEU A 359 -5.50 -19.24 9.66
C LEU A 359 -5.82 -19.85 11.02
N ALA A 360 -4.81 -20.23 11.80
CA ALA A 360 -5.02 -20.71 13.16
C ALA A 360 -5.66 -19.64 14.06
N LEU A 361 -5.20 -18.39 13.96
CA LEU A 361 -5.81 -17.26 14.68
C LEU A 361 -7.26 -17.04 14.26
N ALA A 362 -7.53 -17.06 12.95
CA ALA A 362 -8.88 -16.88 12.39
C ALA A 362 -9.83 -17.99 12.85
N ALA A 363 -9.41 -19.25 12.79
CA ALA A 363 -10.17 -20.42 13.24
C ALA A 363 -10.45 -20.40 14.75
N LEU A 364 -9.51 -19.90 15.55
CA LEU A 364 -9.69 -19.70 16.99
C LEU A 364 -10.53 -18.48 17.36
N GLY A 365 -11.08 -17.76 16.35
CA GLY A 365 -11.94 -16.60 16.56
C GLY A 365 -11.23 -15.39 17.15
N ARG A 366 -9.88 -15.29 17.00
CA ARG A 366 -9.14 -14.11 17.48
C ARG A 366 -9.57 -12.87 16.69
N THR A 367 -9.87 -11.78 17.41
CA THR A 367 -10.23 -10.50 16.78
C THR A 367 -9.05 -9.97 15.96
N PRO A 368 -9.24 -9.58 14.68
CA PRO A 368 -8.19 -8.98 13.87
C PRO A 368 -7.67 -7.67 14.50
N GLY A 369 -6.38 -7.44 14.41
CA GLY A 369 -5.77 -6.22 14.93
C GLY A 369 -4.32 -6.43 15.37
N PRO A 370 -3.67 -5.42 15.97
CA PRO A 370 -2.27 -5.47 16.38
C PRO A 370 -1.93 -6.66 17.29
N GLY A 371 -2.91 -7.14 18.06
CA GLY A 371 -2.76 -8.29 18.95
C GLY A 371 -2.47 -9.62 18.24
N TRP A 372 -2.73 -9.75 16.95
CA TRP A 372 -2.47 -10.98 16.22
C TRP A 372 -0.99 -11.37 16.24
N HIS A 373 -0.07 -10.40 16.16
CA HIS A 373 1.36 -10.64 15.98
C HIS A 373 2.16 -10.44 17.28
N THR A 374 1.54 -10.72 18.41
CA THR A 374 2.21 -10.71 19.71
C THR A 374 2.95 -12.01 19.97
N ARG A 375 3.96 -11.95 20.85
CA ARG A 375 4.69 -13.13 21.31
C ARG A 375 3.76 -14.13 21.99
N GLU A 376 2.74 -13.65 22.71
CA GLU A 376 1.75 -14.50 23.37
C GLU A 376 1.02 -15.40 22.36
N ASN A 377 0.52 -14.85 21.26
CA ASN A 377 -0.12 -15.64 20.21
C ASN A 377 0.87 -16.54 19.46
N LEU A 378 2.11 -16.11 19.22
CA LEU A 378 3.14 -16.93 18.58
C LEU A 378 3.53 -18.15 19.42
N ASP A 379 3.45 -18.05 20.75
CA ASP A 379 3.78 -19.11 21.70
C ASP A 379 2.55 -19.91 22.18
N ASP A 380 1.32 -19.50 21.82
CA ASP A 380 0.07 -20.17 22.22
C ASP A 380 0.04 -21.62 21.68
N PRO A 381 -0.02 -22.64 22.55
CA PRO A 381 -0.07 -24.03 22.13
C PRO A 381 -1.24 -24.37 21.21
N LYS A 382 -2.41 -23.70 21.38
CA LYS A 382 -3.59 -23.93 20.53
C LYS A 382 -3.35 -23.40 19.12
N VAL A 383 -2.77 -22.20 19.00
CA VAL A 383 -2.37 -21.62 17.70
C VAL A 383 -1.38 -22.53 16.99
N ARG A 384 -0.34 -22.96 17.69
CA ARG A 384 0.71 -23.83 17.13
C ARG A 384 0.17 -25.21 16.71
N ALA A 385 -0.69 -25.81 17.51
CA ALA A 385 -1.29 -27.11 17.21
C ALA A 385 -2.21 -27.03 15.96
N LEU A 386 -2.97 -25.96 15.81
CA LEU A 386 -3.84 -25.77 14.66
C LEU A 386 -3.06 -25.38 13.41
N ALA A 387 -2.08 -24.50 13.51
CA ALA A 387 -1.20 -24.14 12.41
C ALA A 387 -0.47 -25.36 11.80
N ALA A 388 -0.08 -26.32 12.64
CA ALA A 388 0.55 -27.56 12.18
C ALA A 388 -0.37 -28.45 11.31
N ARG A 389 -1.70 -28.21 11.32
CA ARG A 389 -2.69 -28.93 10.50
C ARG A 389 -2.93 -28.25 9.14
N VAL A 390 -2.32 -27.09 8.87
CA VAL A 390 -2.48 -26.33 7.62
C VAL A 390 -1.44 -26.76 6.60
N HIS A 391 -1.90 -27.10 5.41
CA HIS A 391 -1.07 -27.52 4.28
C HIS A 391 -1.33 -26.63 3.08
N LEU A 392 -0.26 -26.10 2.48
CA LEU A 392 -0.35 -25.24 1.30
C LEU A 392 -0.14 -26.04 0.03
N ALA A 393 -0.95 -25.77 -0.98
CA ALA A 393 -0.82 -26.32 -2.33
C ALA A 393 -0.89 -25.19 -3.35
N LEU A 394 -0.16 -25.31 -4.47
CA LEU A 394 -0.32 -24.41 -5.61
C LEU A 394 -1.72 -24.62 -6.20
N ASP A 395 -2.43 -23.54 -6.49
CA ASP A 395 -3.64 -23.58 -7.31
C ASP A 395 -3.26 -23.61 -8.81
N PRO A 396 -3.43 -24.74 -9.53
CA PRO A 396 -3.03 -24.86 -10.93
C PRO A 396 -3.80 -23.91 -11.84
N GLN A 397 -5.11 -23.75 -11.60
CA GLN A 397 -5.95 -22.87 -12.41
C GLN A 397 -5.50 -21.41 -12.25
N LEU A 398 -5.25 -20.98 -11.01
CA LEU A 398 -4.78 -19.63 -10.74
C LEU A 398 -3.38 -19.40 -11.30
N ALA A 399 -2.51 -20.41 -11.31
CA ALA A 399 -1.19 -20.33 -11.93
C ALA A 399 -1.31 -20.08 -13.45
N ASP A 400 -2.19 -20.84 -14.13
CA ASP A 400 -2.43 -20.66 -15.57
C ASP A 400 -3.08 -19.30 -15.88
N GLU A 401 -4.04 -18.85 -15.06
CA GLU A 401 -4.65 -17.53 -15.19
C GLU A 401 -3.62 -16.40 -15.02
N ALA A 402 -2.73 -16.52 -14.04
CA ALA A 402 -1.68 -15.54 -13.80
C ALA A 402 -0.68 -15.47 -14.97
N VAL A 403 -0.28 -16.63 -15.53
CA VAL A 403 0.58 -16.68 -16.72
C VAL A 403 -0.09 -15.99 -17.91
N ARG A 404 -1.39 -16.30 -18.16
CA ARG A 404 -2.15 -15.65 -19.24
C ARG A 404 -2.27 -14.13 -19.01
N ALA A 405 -2.60 -13.70 -17.80
CA ALA A 405 -2.74 -12.29 -17.48
C ALA A 405 -1.43 -11.51 -17.74
N VAL A 406 -0.29 -12.06 -17.34
CA VAL A 406 1.01 -11.40 -17.55
C VAL A 406 1.43 -11.42 -19.04
N ARG A 407 1.14 -12.50 -19.77
CA ARG A 407 1.57 -12.65 -21.17
C ARG A 407 0.65 -11.91 -22.15
N ASP A 408 -0.67 -12.01 -21.95
CA ASP A 408 -1.68 -11.68 -22.95
C ASP A 408 -2.35 -10.31 -22.70
N THR A 409 -2.11 -9.68 -21.53
CA THR A 409 -2.66 -8.35 -21.25
C THR A 409 -1.58 -7.28 -21.14
N ARG A 410 -1.89 -6.07 -21.62
CA ARG A 410 -1.00 -4.91 -21.52
C ARG A 410 -0.68 -4.54 -20.07
N ILE A 411 -1.66 -4.63 -19.18
CA ILE A 411 -1.51 -4.32 -17.75
C ILE A 411 -0.63 -5.37 -17.05
N GLY A 412 -0.68 -6.63 -17.46
CA GLY A 412 0.14 -7.70 -16.90
C GLY A 412 -0.16 -8.02 -15.43
N ARG A 413 -1.38 -7.74 -14.97
CA ARG A 413 -1.82 -7.96 -13.59
C ARG A 413 -2.96 -8.96 -13.53
N PHE A 414 -3.05 -9.69 -12.42
CA PHE A 414 -4.17 -10.61 -12.15
C PHE A 414 -4.76 -10.31 -10.77
N PRO A 415 -6.05 -9.94 -10.72
CA PRO A 415 -6.67 -9.46 -9.48
C PRO A 415 -7.07 -10.59 -8.53
N LYS A 416 -7.26 -11.83 -9.02
CA LYS A 416 -7.81 -12.92 -8.23
C LYS A 416 -6.88 -13.36 -7.09
N THR A 417 -7.35 -13.23 -5.86
CA THR A 417 -6.65 -13.74 -4.66
C THR A 417 -7.04 -15.14 -4.29
N ARG A 418 -8.13 -15.63 -4.84
CA ARG A 418 -8.80 -16.91 -4.65
C ARG A 418 -8.97 -17.37 -3.19
N ARG A 419 -10.21 -17.71 -2.84
CA ARG A 419 -10.59 -18.26 -1.55
C ARG A 419 -10.81 -19.77 -1.67
N SER A 420 -9.76 -20.55 -1.92
CA SER A 420 -9.86 -22.01 -2.07
C SER A 420 -9.30 -22.72 -0.85
N LEU A 421 -10.18 -23.36 -0.08
CA LEU A 421 -9.83 -24.01 1.17
C LEU A 421 -10.71 -25.24 1.41
N THR A 422 -10.10 -26.33 1.88
CA THR A 422 -10.79 -27.53 2.32
C THR A 422 -10.46 -27.81 3.78
N ILE A 423 -11.48 -27.95 4.62
CA ILE A 423 -11.35 -28.40 6.01
C ILE A 423 -11.82 -29.85 6.11
N ARG A 424 -10.94 -30.73 6.57
CA ARG A 424 -11.31 -32.08 7.03
C ARG A 424 -11.74 -32.00 8.47
N ALA A 425 -13.01 -32.28 8.76
CA ALA A 425 -13.57 -32.29 10.10
C ALA A 425 -14.78 -33.22 10.18
N LYS A 426 -15.02 -33.85 11.32
CA LYS A 426 -16.17 -34.77 11.52
C LYS A 426 -16.24 -35.88 10.48
N GLY A 427 -15.07 -36.40 10.05
CA GLY A 427 -14.96 -37.49 9.08
C GLY A 427 -15.31 -37.10 7.64
N ARG A 428 -15.52 -35.83 7.29
CA ARG A 428 -15.83 -35.36 5.93
C ARG A 428 -15.03 -34.10 5.56
N ASP A 429 -15.00 -33.80 4.27
CA ASP A 429 -14.39 -32.58 3.75
C ASP A 429 -15.46 -31.50 3.58
N HIS A 430 -15.13 -30.28 4.03
CA HIS A 430 -15.90 -29.08 3.84
C HIS A 430 -15.09 -28.16 2.94
N VAL A 431 -15.68 -27.76 1.79
CA VAL A 431 -14.99 -27.01 0.75
C VAL A 431 -15.55 -25.60 0.64
N PHE A 432 -14.67 -24.66 0.45
CA PHE A 432 -14.99 -23.27 0.08
C PHE A 432 -14.20 -22.85 -1.15
N GLU A 433 -14.88 -22.19 -2.09
CA GLU A 433 -14.25 -21.62 -3.28
C GLU A 433 -14.83 -20.23 -3.57
N GLY A 434 -13.97 -19.31 -4.01
CA GLY A 434 -14.32 -17.97 -4.45
C GLY A 434 -13.11 -17.27 -5.06
N ASP A 435 -13.35 -16.27 -5.91
CA ASP A 435 -12.30 -15.61 -6.67
C ASP A 435 -11.65 -14.43 -5.93
N TYR A 436 -12.42 -13.68 -5.14
CA TYR A 436 -12.00 -12.44 -4.50
C TYR A 436 -12.15 -12.48 -2.99
N ALA A 437 -11.21 -11.87 -2.28
CA ALA A 437 -11.27 -11.70 -0.83
C ALA A 437 -12.05 -10.43 -0.45
N SER A 438 -12.57 -10.37 0.76
CA SER A 438 -13.17 -9.16 1.31
C SER A 438 -12.22 -7.97 1.20
N GLY A 439 -12.72 -6.86 0.68
CA GLY A 439 -11.93 -5.67 0.37
C GLY A 439 -11.35 -5.61 -1.03
N ASP A 440 -11.53 -6.65 -1.89
CA ASP A 440 -11.21 -6.58 -3.31
C ASP A 440 -12.27 -5.76 -4.06
N PRO A 441 -11.90 -4.78 -4.91
CA PRO A 441 -12.86 -3.91 -5.59
C PRO A 441 -13.57 -4.57 -6.79
N TRP A 442 -13.11 -5.75 -7.23
CA TRP A 442 -13.50 -6.37 -8.50
C TRP A 442 -14.80 -7.22 -8.44
N SER A 443 -15.44 -7.29 -7.28
CA SER A 443 -16.75 -7.94 -7.13
C SER A 443 -17.65 -7.09 -6.21
N PRO A 444 -18.96 -6.96 -6.53
CA PRO A 444 -19.90 -6.25 -5.66
C PRO A 444 -19.96 -6.78 -4.23
N GLU A 445 -19.74 -8.08 -4.04
CA GLU A 445 -19.83 -8.76 -2.75
C GLU A 445 -18.59 -8.49 -1.87
N THR A 446 -17.46 -8.14 -2.50
CA THR A 446 -16.18 -8.01 -1.79
C THR A 446 -15.68 -6.58 -1.71
N LYS A 447 -16.22 -5.68 -2.55
CA LYS A 447 -15.73 -4.30 -2.64
C LYS A 447 -15.67 -3.59 -1.27
N PRO A 448 -14.69 -2.68 -1.08
CA PRO A 448 -14.58 -1.92 0.16
C PRO A 448 -15.85 -1.15 0.49
N SER A 449 -16.19 -1.08 1.79
CA SER A 449 -17.34 -0.33 2.26
C SER A 449 -17.03 0.40 3.57
N TRP A 450 -17.73 1.52 3.80
CA TRP A 450 -17.61 2.31 5.03
C TRP A 450 -17.90 1.47 6.27
N ASP A 451 -18.95 0.65 6.26
CA ASP A 451 -19.31 -0.18 7.41
C ASP A 451 -18.18 -1.13 7.79
N ARG A 452 -17.56 -1.75 6.80
CA ARG A 452 -16.48 -2.71 7.04
C ARG A 452 -15.19 -2.03 7.50
N VAL A 453 -14.88 -0.82 6.97
CA VAL A 453 -13.73 -0.02 7.45
C VAL A 453 -13.99 0.53 8.85
N ARG A 454 -15.22 0.95 9.16
CA ARG A 454 -15.59 1.32 10.54
C ARG A 454 -15.46 0.13 11.51
N GLN A 455 -15.84 -1.06 11.10
CA GLN A 455 -15.61 -2.28 11.89
C GLN A 455 -14.09 -2.51 12.11
N LYS A 456 -13.27 -2.37 11.07
CA LYS A 456 -11.81 -2.45 11.20
C LYS A 456 -11.27 -1.42 12.20
N LEU A 457 -11.79 -0.18 12.19
CA LEU A 457 -11.41 0.84 13.17
C LEU A 457 -11.67 0.37 14.61
N HIS A 458 -12.84 -0.23 14.87
CA HIS A 458 -13.13 -0.80 16.18
C HIS A 458 -12.20 -1.96 16.53
N GLU A 459 -11.94 -2.87 15.60
CA GLU A 459 -11.09 -4.05 15.80
C GLU A 459 -9.61 -3.67 16.05
N PHE A 460 -9.05 -2.69 15.31
CA PHE A 460 -7.63 -2.32 15.35
C PHE A 460 -7.29 -1.29 16.43
N CYS A 461 -8.23 -0.44 16.78
CA CYS A 461 -7.99 0.68 17.69
C CYS A 461 -8.67 0.47 19.08
N ASP A 462 -9.22 -0.72 19.33
CA ASP A 462 -9.73 -1.06 20.66
C ASP A 462 -8.62 -1.05 21.71
N GLY A 463 -8.91 -0.51 22.89
CA GLY A 463 -7.90 -0.30 23.94
C GLY A 463 -6.82 0.76 23.62
N ILE A 464 -6.85 1.37 22.42
CA ILE A 464 -5.97 2.49 22.02
C ILE A 464 -6.73 3.80 22.04
N LEU A 465 -7.90 3.84 21.39
CA LEU A 465 -8.81 4.97 21.36
C LEU A 465 -10.15 4.62 22.02
N PRO A 466 -10.75 5.54 22.80
CA PRO A 466 -12.11 5.39 23.29
C PRO A 466 -13.11 5.24 22.14
N GLU A 467 -14.23 4.55 22.36
CA GLU A 467 -15.24 4.29 21.32
C GLU A 467 -15.78 5.58 20.67
N HIS A 468 -16.09 6.60 21.50
CA HIS A 468 -16.57 7.89 20.99
C HIS A 468 -15.55 8.54 20.04
N SER A 469 -14.24 8.48 20.37
CA SER A 469 -13.19 9.03 19.53
C SER A 469 -13.04 8.25 18.22
N ARG A 470 -13.24 6.91 18.22
CA ARG A 470 -13.26 6.10 17.01
C ARG A 470 -14.40 6.53 16.08
N ASN A 471 -15.60 6.68 16.62
CA ASN A 471 -16.77 7.12 15.84
C ASN A 471 -16.57 8.54 15.30
N GLU A 472 -16.10 9.47 16.12
CA GLU A 472 -15.80 10.84 15.70
C GLU A 472 -14.75 10.89 14.57
N LEU A 473 -13.68 10.11 14.68
CA LEU A 473 -12.67 10.02 13.62
C LEU A 473 -13.29 9.55 12.30
N ALA A 474 -14.07 8.48 12.33
CA ALA A 474 -14.72 7.95 11.13
C ALA A 474 -15.66 8.99 10.49
N ASP A 475 -16.49 9.68 11.30
CA ASP A 475 -17.42 10.70 10.83
C ASP A 475 -16.68 11.91 10.24
N ARG A 476 -15.60 12.35 10.87
CA ARG A 476 -14.75 13.45 10.38
C ARG A 476 -14.09 13.12 9.06
N ILE A 477 -13.59 11.88 8.88
CA ILE A 477 -13.00 11.48 7.61
C ILE A 477 -14.07 11.30 6.54
N GLN A 478 -15.26 10.79 6.87
CA GLN A 478 -16.36 10.71 5.93
C GLN A 478 -16.83 12.11 5.46
N GLY A 479 -16.81 13.09 6.38
CA GLY A 479 -17.09 14.51 6.12
C GLY A 479 -15.84 15.36 5.82
N LEU A 480 -14.71 14.77 5.41
CA LEU A 480 -13.42 15.46 5.31
C LEU A 480 -13.45 16.70 4.39
N ASP A 481 -14.27 16.69 3.34
CA ASP A 481 -14.45 17.82 2.43
C ASP A 481 -15.03 19.07 3.09
N THR A 482 -15.57 18.98 4.31
CA THR A 482 -16.05 20.11 5.11
C THR A 482 -15.00 20.67 6.08
N VAL A 483 -13.90 19.97 6.29
CA VAL A 483 -12.81 20.38 7.19
C VAL A 483 -12.07 21.58 6.59
N ARG A 484 -11.98 22.66 7.34
CA ARG A 484 -11.35 23.91 6.90
C ARG A 484 -9.86 24.01 7.25
N ASN A 485 -9.44 23.30 8.29
CA ASN A 485 -8.04 23.27 8.72
C ASN A 485 -7.71 21.93 9.36
N VAL A 486 -6.98 21.09 8.63
CA VAL A 486 -6.60 19.73 9.07
C VAL A 486 -5.79 19.74 10.35
N SER A 487 -4.86 20.71 10.52
CA SER A 487 -4.03 20.81 11.73
C SER A 487 -4.81 21.05 13.01
N LYS A 488 -5.99 21.66 12.92
CA LYS A 488 -6.82 22.06 14.07
C LYS A 488 -8.01 21.11 14.30
N GLU A 489 -8.54 20.53 13.23
CA GLU A 489 -9.81 19.83 13.26
C GLU A 489 -9.69 18.31 13.17
N LEU A 490 -8.52 17.79 12.75
CA LEU A 490 -8.25 16.35 12.81
C LEU A 490 -7.31 16.05 13.99
N PRO A 491 -7.82 15.36 15.02
CA PRO A 491 -7.00 14.93 16.16
C PRO A 491 -6.17 13.69 15.74
N LEU A 492 -4.95 13.93 15.28
CA LEU A 492 -3.99 12.89 14.85
C LEU A 492 -2.73 12.95 15.72
#